data_f7bc14bedb961cb7218d13297b7d49d1
#
_entry.id   f7bc14bedb961cb7218d13297b7d49d1
#
_cell.length_a   1.000
_cell.length_b   1.000
_cell.length_c   1.000
_cell.angle_alpha   90.00
_cell.angle_beta   90.00
_cell.angle_gamma   90.00
#
_symmetry.space_group_name_H-M   'P 1'
#
loop_
_entity.id
_entity.type
_entity.pdbx_description
1 polymer ?
#
loop_
_entity_poly.entity_id
_entity_poly.type
_entity_poly.pdbx_seq_one_letter_code
_entity_poly.pdbx_strand_id
1 'polypeptide(L)'
;MGGATTFMMLSCTRRFRDNNPITYKALLLVLKDAVALFNKDKRAAAEIYVNTVGGKETVDEILESLNDPKNIITTTSQNTLKYAHFMREIGTLKTSAGSWKDLFFEDAHDLPGS
;
A
#
# COMPACT_ATOMS: atom_id res chain seq x y z
N MET A 1 -19.73 -0.01 1.97
CA MET A 1 -18.73 0.19 0.92
C MET A 1 -18.59 -1.01 0.02
N GLY A 2 -18.31 -2.14 0.27
CA GLY A 2 -18.20 -3.33 -0.59
C GLY A 2 -16.96 -3.31 -1.51
N GLY A 3 -16.30 -4.46 -1.66
CA GLY A 3 -15.12 -4.67 -2.48
C GLY A 3 -13.81 -4.42 -1.76
N ALA A 4 -12.71 -4.76 -2.44
CA ALA A 4 -11.36 -4.53 -1.94
C ALA A 4 -11.06 -3.04 -1.82
N THR A 5 -10.42 -2.64 -0.73
CA THR A 5 -10.02 -1.25 -0.48
C THR A 5 -8.59 -1.23 0.00
N THR A 6 -7.78 -0.32 -0.54
CA THR A 6 -6.42 -0.12 -0.05
C THR A 6 -6.47 0.40 1.37
N PHE A 7 -5.93 -0.38 2.29
CA PHE A 7 -5.93 -0.08 3.72
C PHE A 7 -4.59 0.48 4.20
N MET A 8 -3.48 -0.07 3.70
CA MET A 8 -2.14 0.38 4.04
C MET A 8 -1.47 1.03 2.85
N MET A 9 -0.81 2.15 3.08
CA MET A 9 -0.09 2.90 2.05
C MET A 9 1.25 3.39 2.60
N LEU A 10 2.27 3.36 1.75
CA LEU A 10 3.52 4.06 2.04
C LEU A 10 3.34 5.53 1.66
N SER A 11 3.66 6.43 2.57
CA SER A 11 3.50 7.86 2.35
C SER A 11 4.77 8.64 2.72
N CYS A 12 4.99 9.73 2.02
CA CYS A 12 5.99 10.72 2.39
C CYS A 12 5.50 12.13 2.04
N THR A 13 6.17 13.14 2.57
CA THR A 13 5.83 14.53 2.21
C THR A 13 6.32 14.86 0.81
N ARG A 14 5.62 15.78 0.13
CA ARG A 14 6.09 16.34 -1.15
C ARG A 14 7.48 16.95 -1.02
N ARG A 15 7.74 17.66 0.09
CA ARG A 15 9.06 18.24 0.39
C ARG A 15 10.16 17.17 0.45
N PHE A 16 9.89 16.01 1.08
CA PHE A 16 10.86 14.92 1.11
C PHE A 16 11.17 14.41 -0.30
N ARG A 17 10.14 14.13 -1.08
CA ARG A 17 10.27 13.66 -2.47
C ARG A 17 11.11 14.63 -3.30
N ASP A 18 10.76 15.91 -3.25
CA ASP A 18 11.38 16.94 -4.11
C ASP A 18 12.84 17.24 -3.71
N ASN A 19 13.15 17.17 -2.41
CA ASN A 19 14.52 17.40 -1.92
C ASN A 19 15.39 16.14 -1.98
N ASN A 20 14.84 14.96 -2.15
CA ASN A 20 15.57 13.69 -2.16
C ASN A 20 15.16 12.79 -3.34
N PRO A 21 15.30 13.25 -4.59
CA PRO A 21 14.75 12.54 -5.75
C PRO A 21 15.39 11.15 -5.97
N ILE A 22 16.67 11.00 -5.65
CA ILE A 22 17.38 9.72 -5.78
C ILE A 22 16.87 8.71 -4.74
N THR A 23 16.78 9.15 -3.49
CA THR A 23 16.27 8.32 -2.38
C THR A 23 14.82 7.93 -2.63
N TYR A 24 14.01 8.87 -3.10
CA TYR A 24 12.61 8.61 -3.43
C TYR A 24 12.46 7.56 -4.55
N LYS A 25 13.24 7.68 -5.63
CA LYS A 25 13.24 6.68 -6.71
C LYS A 25 13.69 5.30 -6.22
N ALA A 26 14.74 5.25 -5.39
CA ALA A 26 15.21 4.01 -4.80
C ALA A 26 14.11 3.35 -3.93
N LEU A 27 13.37 4.15 -3.15
CA LEU A 27 12.25 3.68 -2.34
C LEU A 27 11.14 3.05 -3.19
N LEU A 28 10.78 3.67 -4.33
CA LEU A 28 9.78 3.12 -5.25
C LEU A 28 10.23 1.77 -5.84
N LEU A 29 11.50 1.64 -6.22
CA LEU A 29 12.05 0.38 -6.72
C LEU A 29 12.02 -0.71 -5.66
N VAL A 30 12.48 -0.39 -4.45
CA VAL A 30 12.45 -1.32 -3.31
C VAL A 30 11.02 -1.78 -2.99
N LEU A 31 10.05 -0.87 -3.01
CA LEU A 31 8.65 -1.21 -2.79
C LEU A 31 8.14 -2.19 -3.87
N LYS A 32 8.45 -1.92 -5.13
CA LYS A 32 8.07 -2.77 -6.25
C LYS A 32 8.68 -4.17 -6.13
N ASP A 33 9.97 -4.24 -5.82
CA ASP A 33 10.69 -5.50 -5.66
C ASP A 33 10.18 -6.29 -4.45
N ALA A 34 9.91 -5.61 -3.34
CA ALA A 34 9.34 -6.21 -2.13
C ALA A 34 7.96 -6.84 -2.40
N VAL A 35 7.08 -6.13 -3.11
CA VAL A 35 5.76 -6.65 -3.51
C VAL A 35 5.90 -7.86 -4.43
N ALA A 36 6.83 -7.82 -5.39
CA ALA A 36 7.10 -8.93 -6.30
C ALA A 36 7.62 -10.17 -5.54
N LEU A 37 8.59 -9.98 -4.64
CA LEU A 37 9.13 -11.05 -3.79
C LEU A 37 8.06 -11.65 -2.90
N PHE A 38 7.26 -10.80 -2.26
CA PHE A 38 6.15 -11.22 -1.41
C PHE A 38 5.16 -12.13 -2.16
N ASN A 39 4.74 -11.72 -3.35
CA ASN A 39 3.79 -12.49 -4.15
C ASN A 39 4.39 -13.78 -4.73
N LYS A 40 5.72 -13.83 -4.90
CA LYS A 40 6.43 -15.00 -5.39
C LYS A 40 6.61 -16.06 -4.30
N ASP A 41 6.93 -15.64 -3.07
CA ASP A 41 7.22 -16.55 -1.96
C ASP A 41 6.69 -15.98 -0.63
N LYS A 42 5.44 -16.30 -0.34
CA LYS A 42 4.77 -15.84 0.88
C LYS A 42 5.38 -16.44 2.16
N ARG A 43 5.98 -17.64 2.09
CA ARG A 43 6.65 -18.23 3.25
C ARG A 43 7.91 -17.45 3.60
N ALA A 44 8.76 -17.15 2.63
CA ALA A 44 9.92 -16.30 2.85
C ALA A 44 9.52 -14.92 3.39
N ALA A 45 8.43 -14.33 2.88
CA ALA A 45 7.89 -13.08 3.40
C ALA A 45 7.45 -13.19 4.87
N ALA A 46 6.79 -14.29 5.24
CA ALA A 46 6.39 -14.56 6.63
C ALA A 46 7.61 -14.71 7.56
N GLU A 47 8.64 -15.42 7.12
CA GLU A 47 9.90 -15.58 7.86
C GLU A 47 10.60 -14.25 8.11
N ILE A 48 10.70 -13.40 7.06
CA ILE A 48 11.26 -12.04 7.17
C ILE A 48 10.45 -11.22 8.17
N TYR A 49 9.11 -11.27 8.11
CA TYR A 49 8.24 -10.55 9.04
C TYR A 49 8.51 -10.95 10.48
N VAL A 50 8.45 -12.25 10.79
CA VAL A 50 8.66 -12.78 12.15
C VAL A 50 10.04 -12.40 12.69
N ASN A 51 11.08 -12.52 11.86
CA ASN A 51 12.44 -12.18 12.25
C ASN A 51 12.67 -10.68 12.44
N THR A 52 11.92 -9.83 11.73
CA THR A 52 12.11 -8.37 11.76
C THR A 52 11.26 -7.70 12.83
N VAL A 53 10.01 -8.13 12.97
CA VAL A 53 9.04 -7.52 13.91
C VAL A 53 9.22 -8.06 15.33
N GLY A 54 9.65 -9.33 15.47
CA GLY A 54 9.90 -9.94 16.78
C GLY A 54 8.63 -10.12 17.62
N GLY A 55 7.49 -10.32 16.95
CA GLY A 55 6.20 -10.59 17.59
C GLY A 55 6.13 -11.99 18.22
N LYS A 56 4.95 -12.34 18.73
CA LYS A 56 4.66 -13.68 19.28
C LYS A 56 4.16 -14.65 18.21
N GLU A 57 3.82 -14.13 17.02
CA GLU A 57 3.29 -14.90 15.93
C GLU A 57 4.34 -15.84 15.35
N THR A 58 3.91 -17.04 15.00
CA THR A 58 4.72 -18.02 14.28
C THR A 58 4.70 -17.75 12.77
N VAL A 59 5.68 -18.30 12.07
CA VAL A 59 5.72 -18.22 10.58
C VAL A 59 4.45 -18.79 9.96
N ASP A 60 3.91 -19.89 10.50
CA ASP A 60 2.73 -20.55 9.97
C ASP A 60 1.46 -19.71 10.18
N GLU A 61 1.30 -19.04 11.32
CA GLU A 61 0.18 -18.11 11.57
C GLU A 61 0.23 -16.90 10.62
N ILE A 62 1.41 -16.33 10.42
CA ILE A 62 1.57 -15.23 9.45
C ILE A 62 1.29 -15.72 8.03
N LEU A 63 1.80 -16.89 7.65
CA LEU A 63 1.58 -17.47 6.33
C LEU A 63 0.10 -17.76 6.06
N GLU A 64 -0.66 -18.22 7.05
CA GLU A 64 -2.11 -18.40 6.95
C GLU A 64 -2.79 -17.06 6.62
N SER A 65 -2.45 -16.00 7.36
CA SER A 65 -2.95 -14.65 7.09
C SER A 65 -2.59 -14.15 5.69
N LEU A 66 -1.36 -14.40 5.23
CA LEU A 66 -0.89 -13.99 3.90
C LEU A 66 -1.55 -14.78 2.76
N ASN A 67 -2.05 -15.98 3.04
CA ASN A 67 -2.77 -16.81 2.08
C ASN A 67 -4.28 -16.52 2.04
N ASP A 68 -4.79 -15.72 2.96
CA ASP A 68 -6.20 -15.29 2.87
C ASP A 68 -6.40 -14.50 1.56
N PRO A 69 -7.31 -14.92 0.68
CA PRO A 69 -7.57 -14.25 -0.59
C PRO A 69 -8.08 -12.81 -0.45
N LYS A 70 -8.50 -12.42 0.74
CA LYS A 70 -8.88 -11.03 1.06
C LYS A 70 -7.66 -10.13 1.29
N ASN A 71 -6.49 -10.69 1.61
CA ASN A 71 -5.25 -9.96 1.84
C ASN A 71 -4.45 -9.87 0.54
N ILE A 72 -4.59 -8.75 -0.16
CA ILE A 72 -3.92 -8.51 -1.43
C ILE A 72 -2.76 -7.53 -1.21
N ILE A 73 -1.55 -7.96 -1.52
CA ILE A 73 -0.35 -7.11 -1.51
C ILE A 73 -0.06 -6.67 -2.93
N THR A 74 -0.20 -5.38 -3.20
CA THR A 74 -0.06 -4.81 -4.54
C THR A 74 0.40 -3.36 -4.48
N THR A 75 1.00 -2.88 -5.55
CA THR A 75 1.30 -1.44 -5.74
C THR A 75 0.11 -0.67 -6.34
N THR A 76 -0.99 -1.36 -6.63
CA THR A 76 -2.19 -0.77 -7.24
C THR A 76 -3.17 -0.33 -6.17
N SER A 77 -3.59 0.93 -6.21
CA SER A 77 -4.62 1.44 -5.31
C SER A 77 -6.01 0.94 -5.71
N GLN A 78 -6.83 0.60 -4.72
CA GLN A 78 -8.19 0.10 -4.94
C GLN A 78 -9.19 0.85 -4.08
N ASN A 79 -10.24 1.37 -4.69
CA ASN A 79 -11.34 2.10 -4.05
C ASN A 79 -10.91 3.27 -3.15
N THR A 80 -9.74 3.87 -3.38
CA THR A 80 -9.23 4.99 -2.59
C THR A 80 -10.07 6.25 -2.78
N LEU A 81 -10.50 6.53 -4.00
CA LEU A 81 -11.39 7.66 -4.29
C LEU A 81 -12.75 7.49 -3.60
N LYS A 82 -13.31 6.29 -3.67
CA LYS A 82 -14.59 5.96 -3.00
C LYS A 82 -14.48 6.14 -1.49
N TYR A 83 -13.36 5.73 -0.90
CA TYR A 83 -13.10 5.93 0.52
C TYR A 83 -12.96 7.42 0.86
N ALA A 84 -12.25 8.20 0.05
CA ALA A 84 -12.12 9.64 0.24
C ALA A 84 -13.49 10.38 0.18
N HIS A 85 -14.35 9.98 -0.74
CA HIS A 85 -15.71 10.51 -0.82
C HIS A 85 -16.52 10.18 0.43
N PHE A 86 -16.49 8.93 0.89
CA PHE A 86 -17.13 8.53 2.14
C PHE A 86 -16.62 9.35 3.34
N MET A 87 -15.30 9.52 3.46
CA MET A 87 -14.69 10.32 4.53
C MET A 87 -15.14 11.80 4.48
N ARG A 88 -15.43 12.30 3.29
CA ARG A 88 -15.99 13.63 3.13
C ARG A 88 -17.47 13.68 3.57
N GLU A 89 -18.28 12.70 3.16
CA GLU A 89 -19.70 12.62 3.56
C GLU A 89 -19.89 12.62 5.07
N ILE A 90 -19.04 11.89 5.80
CA ILE A 90 -19.06 11.85 7.26
C ILE A 90 -18.34 13.04 7.92
N GLY A 91 -17.83 14.00 7.14
CA GLY A 91 -17.23 15.25 7.64
C GLY A 91 -15.79 15.14 8.12
N THR A 92 -15.12 13.99 7.93
CA THR A 92 -13.71 13.81 8.32
C THR A 92 -12.77 14.54 7.37
N LEU A 93 -13.06 14.56 6.08
CA LEU A 93 -12.34 15.35 5.09
C LEU A 93 -13.13 16.60 4.71
N LYS A 94 -12.43 17.72 4.63
CA LYS A 94 -13.01 19.02 4.22
C LYS A 94 -13.01 19.23 2.72
N THR A 95 -12.09 18.58 2.02
CA THR A 95 -11.90 18.67 0.57
C THR A 95 -12.27 17.37 -0.11
N SER A 96 -12.64 17.43 -1.39
CA SER A 96 -12.85 16.25 -2.22
C SER A 96 -11.76 16.11 -3.26
N ALA A 97 -11.40 14.87 -3.57
CA ALA A 97 -10.61 14.53 -4.74
C ALA A 97 -11.56 14.32 -5.93
N GLY A 98 -11.16 14.76 -7.11
CA GLY A 98 -11.88 14.51 -8.36
C GLY A 98 -11.50 13.18 -9.00
N SER A 99 -10.31 12.68 -8.68
CA SER A 99 -9.74 11.44 -9.19
C SER A 99 -8.91 10.77 -8.10
N TRP A 100 -8.76 9.44 -8.16
CA TRP A 100 -7.83 8.72 -7.30
C TRP A 100 -6.39 9.22 -7.48
N LYS A 101 -6.03 9.70 -8.67
CA LYS A 101 -4.70 10.27 -8.97
C LYS A 101 -4.37 11.50 -8.12
N ASP A 102 -5.37 12.26 -7.70
CA ASP A 102 -5.17 13.42 -6.82
C ASP A 102 -4.64 13.03 -5.43
N LEU A 103 -4.78 11.75 -5.06
CA LEU A 103 -4.36 11.20 -3.78
C LEU A 103 -2.94 10.63 -3.80
N PHE A 104 -2.33 10.51 -5.00
CA PHE A 104 -1.04 9.87 -5.20
C PHE A 104 -0.08 10.76 -5.97
N PHE A 105 1.22 10.52 -5.81
CA PHE A 105 2.23 11.14 -6.65
C PHE A 105 2.15 10.59 -8.09
N GLU A 106 2.66 11.36 -9.02
CA GLU A 106 2.59 11.09 -10.47
C GLU A 106 3.16 9.73 -10.87
N ASP A 107 4.16 9.24 -10.12
CA ASP A 107 4.78 7.92 -10.35
C ASP A 107 3.80 6.74 -10.23
N ALA A 108 2.67 6.94 -9.57
CA ALA A 108 1.60 5.94 -9.45
C ALA A 108 0.52 6.07 -10.54
N HIS A 109 0.52 7.14 -11.33
CA HIS A 109 -0.58 7.46 -12.25
C HIS A 109 -0.70 6.53 -13.46
N ASP A 110 0.37 5.81 -13.82
CA ASP A 110 0.37 4.83 -14.89
C ASP A 110 -0.09 3.43 -14.42
N LEU A 111 -0.25 3.25 -13.10
CA LEU A 111 -0.79 2.03 -12.55
C LEU A 111 -2.32 2.02 -12.63
N PRO A 112 -2.96 0.83 -12.78
CA PRO A 112 -4.41 0.74 -12.70
C PRO A 112 -4.85 1.01 -11.26
N GLY A 113 -5.54 2.13 -11.03
CA GLY A 113 -5.98 2.55 -9.71
C GLY A 113 -7.45 2.97 -9.68
N SER A 114 -8.04 3.05 -8.49
CA SER A 114 -9.43 3.49 -8.31
C SER A 114 -9.69 4.16 -6.96
#